data_e103d8b82e262b3a2d2108d4fd0473ac
#
_entry.id   e103d8b82e262b3a2d2108d4fd0473ac
#
_cell.length_a   1.000
_cell.length_b   1.000
_cell.length_c   1.000
_cell.angle_alpha   90.00
_cell.angle_beta   90.00
_cell.angle_gamma   90.00
#
_symmetry.space_group_name_H-M   'P 1'
#
loop_
_entity.id
_entity.type
_entity.pdbx_description
1 polymer ?
#
loop_
_entity_poly.entity_id
_entity_poly.type
_entity_poly.pdbx_seq_one_letter_code
_entity_poly.pdbx_strand_id
1 'polypeptide(L)'
;MNNYYDILGISKQASQDDIKKMYRQLSKKYHPDINDGNDEMFKKINEAYSVLGDENKRREYDTPKINFSDFFGQHFGEDMFRSQRRNANLRGSDIKIDLSITVKDCVLGLDKEIRYYRKDLQGREELRTIKINIPSNCDDGNMFRVRGGGNEGQRFTGDLIVIISIESDGVYEKYGNDIIYTHSINPIDVLLGTEVIVDLFTTKIKVNSPTCLQPDQPIRVRGKGFMTSYGQGDLYIKFKVISPKQLTDTEIRLLEELKKGDNFNH
;
A
#
# COMPACT_ATOMS: atom_id res chain seq x y z
N MET A 1 -30.93 -17.93 -24.77
CA MET A 1 -29.75 -17.18 -25.24
C MET A 1 -30.00 -15.72 -24.94
N ASN A 2 -29.21 -15.09 -24.07
CA ASN A 2 -29.39 -13.67 -23.76
C ASN A 2 -28.99 -12.84 -24.96
N ASN A 3 -29.94 -12.02 -25.46
CA ASN A 3 -29.73 -11.07 -26.54
C ASN A 3 -28.75 -9.96 -26.06
N TYR A 4 -27.87 -9.45 -26.92
CA TYR A 4 -26.92 -8.37 -26.58
C TYR A 4 -27.60 -7.10 -26.04
N TYR A 5 -28.83 -6.83 -26.49
CA TYR A 5 -29.64 -5.76 -25.91
C TYR A 5 -30.02 -6.02 -24.45
N ASP A 6 -30.31 -7.27 -24.10
CA ASP A 6 -30.64 -7.67 -22.72
C ASP A 6 -29.40 -7.58 -21.83
N ILE A 7 -28.21 -7.91 -22.35
CA ILE A 7 -26.92 -7.80 -21.60
C ILE A 7 -26.60 -6.35 -21.27
N LEU A 8 -26.86 -5.41 -22.18
CA LEU A 8 -26.70 -3.98 -21.94
C LEU A 8 -27.90 -3.34 -21.24
N GLY A 9 -29.00 -4.07 -21.05
CA GLY A 9 -30.21 -3.55 -20.40
C GLY A 9 -30.92 -2.44 -21.19
N ILE A 10 -30.89 -2.52 -22.52
CA ILE A 10 -31.45 -1.52 -23.44
C ILE A 10 -32.47 -2.13 -24.40
N SER A 11 -33.36 -1.30 -24.93
CA SER A 11 -34.31 -1.71 -25.98
C SER A 11 -33.61 -1.90 -27.32
N LYS A 12 -34.16 -2.78 -28.18
CA LYS A 12 -33.74 -2.91 -29.59
C LYS A 12 -33.86 -1.61 -30.40
N GLN A 13 -34.62 -0.62 -29.91
CA GLN A 13 -34.80 0.69 -30.55
C GLN A 13 -33.89 1.77 -29.96
N ALA A 14 -33.00 1.41 -29.02
CA ALA A 14 -32.07 2.34 -28.38
C ALA A 14 -31.18 3.03 -29.41
N SER A 15 -30.89 4.32 -29.19
CA SER A 15 -29.95 5.07 -30.02
C SER A 15 -28.52 4.62 -29.81
N GLN A 16 -27.59 4.98 -30.71
CA GLN A 16 -26.18 4.70 -30.57
C GLN A 16 -25.59 5.39 -29.32
N ASP A 17 -26.09 6.56 -28.96
CA ASP A 17 -25.70 7.30 -27.78
C ASP A 17 -26.18 6.59 -26.50
N ASP A 18 -27.36 5.99 -26.48
CA ASP A 18 -27.87 5.20 -25.38
C ASP A 18 -27.03 3.93 -25.17
N ILE A 19 -26.67 3.23 -26.24
CA ILE A 19 -25.79 2.05 -26.20
C ILE A 19 -24.45 2.43 -25.57
N LYS A 20 -23.84 3.52 -26.01
CA LYS A 20 -22.56 4.01 -25.52
C LYS A 20 -22.62 4.47 -24.06
N LYS A 21 -23.72 5.10 -23.67
CA LYS A 21 -23.99 5.55 -22.29
C LYS A 21 -24.10 4.34 -21.34
N MET A 22 -24.91 3.36 -21.70
CA MET A 22 -25.12 2.15 -20.89
C MET A 22 -23.85 1.31 -20.80
N TYR A 23 -23.10 1.16 -21.88
CA TYR A 23 -21.80 0.50 -21.84
C TYR A 23 -20.84 1.14 -20.83
N ARG A 24 -20.72 2.48 -20.83
CA ARG A 24 -19.85 3.19 -19.86
C ARG A 24 -20.29 2.96 -18.41
N GLN A 25 -21.60 2.95 -18.15
CA GLN A 25 -22.14 2.71 -16.80
C GLN A 25 -21.86 1.27 -16.34
N LEU A 26 -22.13 0.29 -17.20
CA LEU A 26 -21.93 -1.12 -16.88
C LEU A 26 -20.45 -1.48 -16.78
N SER A 27 -19.60 -0.96 -17.67
CA SER A 27 -18.15 -1.16 -17.60
C SER A 27 -17.55 -0.62 -16.31
N LYS A 28 -18.03 0.52 -15.80
CA LYS A 28 -17.60 1.06 -14.51
C LYS A 28 -18.11 0.20 -13.34
N LYS A 29 -19.35 -0.29 -13.43
CA LYS A 29 -19.97 -1.10 -12.37
C LYS A 29 -19.35 -2.49 -12.24
N TYR A 30 -18.96 -3.11 -13.37
CA TYR A 30 -18.44 -4.48 -13.44
C TYR A 30 -16.95 -4.53 -13.78
N HIS A 31 -16.21 -3.43 -13.49
CA HIS A 31 -14.75 -3.39 -13.69
C HIS A 31 -14.06 -4.43 -12.80
N PRO A 32 -13.08 -5.21 -13.30
CA PRO A 32 -12.39 -6.24 -12.53
C PRO A 32 -11.72 -5.71 -11.25
N ASP A 33 -11.27 -4.46 -11.25
CA ASP A 33 -10.65 -3.83 -10.06
C ASP A 33 -11.67 -3.47 -8.95
N ILE A 34 -12.98 -3.51 -9.24
CA ILE A 34 -14.03 -3.14 -8.28
C ILE A 34 -14.82 -4.37 -7.81
N ASN A 35 -14.89 -5.43 -8.64
CA ASN A 35 -15.61 -6.66 -8.34
C ASN A 35 -14.64 -7.83 -8.32
N ASP A 36 -14.24 -8.28 -7.11
CA ASP A 36 -13.37 -9.42 -6.84
C ASP A 36 -13.66 -10.64 -7.74
N GLY A 37 -13.10 -10.65 -8.96
CA GLY A 37 -12.99 -11.83 -9.81
C GLY A 37 -14.21 -12.24 -10.66
N ASN A 38 -15.27 -11.45 -10.79
CA ASN A 38 -16.37 -11.79 -11.70
C ASN A 38 -16.16 -11.21 -13.12
N ASP A 39 -15.12 -11.71 -13.80
CA ASP A 39 -14.78 -11.31 -15.17
C ASP A 39 -15.82 -11.68 -16.23
N GLU A 40 -16.75 -12.61 -15.94
CA GLU A 40 -17.71 -13.10 -16.93
C GLU A 40 -18.73 -12.03 -17.37
N MET A 41 -19.24 -11.23 -16.45
CA MET A 41 -20.19 -10.16 -16.81
C MET A 41 -19.50 -9.05 -17.58
N PHE A 42 -18.29 -8.68 -17.19
CA PHE A 42 -17.50 -7.67 -17.90
C PHE A 42 -17.16 -8.13 -19.33
N LYS A 43 -16.83 -9.41 -19.53
CA LYS A 43 -16.63 -10.01 -20.87
C LYS A 43 -17.89 -9.93 -21.72
N LYS A 44 -19.06 -10.29 -21.17
CA LYS A 44 -20.35 -10.22 -21.86
C LYS A 44 -20.74 -8.79 -22.24
N ILE A 45 -20.49 -7.82 -21.37
CA ILE A 45 -20.76 -6.40 -21.61
C ILE A 45 -19.87 -5.88 -22.75
N ASN A 46 -18.59 -6.22 -22.77
CA ASN A 46 -17.66 -5.83 -23.83
C ASN A 46 -18.03 -6.48 -25.17
N GLU A 47 -18.42 -7.75 -25.16
CA GLU A 47 -18.91 -8.48 -26.32
C GLU A 47 -20.16 -7.80 -26.91
N ALA A 48 -21.16 -7.53 -26.07
CA ALA A 48 -22.39 -6.86 -26.50
C ALA A 48 -22.10 -5.47 -27.12
N TYR A 49 -21.21 -4.69 -26.52
CA TYR A 49 -20.84 -3.37 -27.05
C TYR A 49 -20.03 -3.46 -28.35
N SER A 50 -19.18 -4.47 -28.53
CA SER A 50 -18.40 -4.67 -29.76
C SER A 50 -19.29 -4.89 -31.00
N VAL A 51 -20.50 -5.40 -30.79
CA VAL A 51 -21.49 -5.64 -31.83
C VAL A 51 -22.46 -4.47 -31.97
N LEU A 52 -23.05 -4.01 -30.87
CA LEU A 52 -24.09 -2.99 -30.89
C LEU A 52 -23.54 -1.56 -30.99
N GLY A 53 -22.27 -1.35 -30.64
CA GLY A 53 -21.61 -0.06 -30.68
C GLY A 53 -21.23 0.45 -32.08
N ASP A 54 -21.24 -0.43 -33.08
CA ASP A 54 -21.02 -0.13 -34.49
C ASP A 54 -22.33 -0.31 -35.28
N GLU A 55 -22.74 0.73 -36.04
CA GLU A 55 -24.02 0.68 -36.77
C GLU A 55 -24.08 -0.42 -37.82
N ASN A 56 -22.97 -0.76 -38.47
CA ASN A 56 -22.95 -1.80 -39.52
C ASN A 56 -23.08 -3.18 -38.87
N LYS A 57 -22.37 -3.45 -37.80
CA LYS A 57 -22.42 -4.71 -37.04
C LYS A 57 -23.77 -4.90 -36.37
N ARG A 58 -24.37 -3.83 -35.86
CA ARG A 58 -25.74 -3.85 -35.32
C ARG A 58 -26.77 -4.23 -36.37
N ARG A 59 -26.67 -3.65 -37.58
CA ARG A 59 -27.54 -4.02 -38.71
C ARG A 59 -27.41 -5.49 -39.10
N GLU A 60 -26.19 -5.99 -39.15
CA GLU A 60 -25.92 -7.42 -39.42
C GLU A 60 -26.50 -8.31 -38.34
N TYR A 61 -26.34 -7.94 -37.06
CA TYR A 61 -26.89 -8.65 -35.91
C TYR A 61 -28.44 -8.68 -35.89
N ASP A 62 -29.08 -7.60 -36.33
CA ASP A 62 -30.55 -7.49 -36.41
C ASP A 62 -31.17 -8.20 -37.64
N THR A 63 -30.33 -8.65 -38.58
CA THR A 63 -30.78 -9.31 -39.83
C THR A 63 -30.92 -10.82 -39.62
N PRO A 64 -32.10 -11.47 -39.84
CA PRO A 64 -32.43 -12.83 -39.39
C PRO A 64 -31.76 -13.99 -40.13
N LYS A 65 -30.69 -13.81 -40.90
CA LYS A 65 -30.13 -14.84 -41.79
C LYS A 65 -28.74 -15.38 -41.47
N ILE A 66 -28.07 -14.94 -40.41
CA ILE A 66 -26.71 -15.41 -40.07
C ILE A 66 -26.70 -15.93 -38.64
N ASN A 67 -26.23 -17.18 -38.44
CA ASN A 67 -25.82 -17.68 -37.13
C ASN A 67 -24.60 -16.88 -36.68
N PHE A 68 -24.84 -15.79 -35.96
CA PHE A 68 -23.84 -14.83 -35.53
C PHE A 68 -22.76 -15.44 -34.59
N SER A 69 -23.11 -16.55 -33.91
CA SER A 69 -22.16 -17.27 -33.08
C SER A 69 -21.02 -17.93 -33.89
N ASP A 70 -21.28 -18.35 -35.11
CA ASP A 70 -20.26 -18.94 -35.99
C ASP A 70 -19.42 -17.87 -36.67
N PHE A 71 -19.98 -16.70 -36.98
CA PHE A 71 -19.28 -15.55 -37.52
C PHE A 71 -18.35 -14.90 -36.50
N PHE A 72 -18.80 -14.78 -35.24
CA PHE A 72 -18.04 -14.17 -34.17
C PHE A 72 -16.86 -15.04 -33.71
N GLY A 73 -17.07 -16.37 -33.64
CA GLY A 73 -16.01 -17.34 -33.27
C GLY A 73 -14.85 -17.35 -34.27
N GLN A 74 -15.16 -17.12 -35.58
CA GLN A 74 -14.16 -17.25 -36.65
C GLN A 74 -13.42 -15.95 -36.99
N HIS A 75 -14.03 -14.77 -36.72
CA HIS A 75 -13.43 -13.50 -37.12
C HIS A 75 -13.09 -12.54 -35.96
N PHE A 76 -13.66 -12.70 -34.79
CA PHE A 76 -13.49 -11.73 -33.71
C PHE A 76 -12.78 -12.27 -32.48
N GLY A 77 -12.90 -13.57 -32.20
CA GLY A 77 -12.27 -14.18 -31.01
C GLY A 77 -10.75 -14.14 -31.05
N GLU A 78 -10.15 -14.29 -32.22
CA GLU A 78 -8.69 -14.32 -32.38
C GLU A 78 -8.05 -12.92 -32.47
N ASP A 79 -8.69 -11.97 -33.12
CA ASP A 79 -8.06 -10.67 -33.37
C ASP A 79 -8.10 -9.73 -32.16
N MET A 80 -9.14 -9.79 -31.33
CA MET A 80 -9.20 -9.02 -30.08
C MET A 80 -8.22 -9.56 -29.02
N PHE A 81 -8.10 -10.89 -28.93
CA PHE A 81 -7.07 -11.52 -28.09
C PHE A 81 -5.65 -11.39 -28.66
N ARG A 82 -5.49 -11.38 -29.99
CA ARG A 82 -4.20 -11.15 -30.63
C ARG A 82 -3.72 -9.70 -30.49
N SER A 83 -4.62 -8.71 -30.58
CA SER A 83 -4.22 -7.31 -30.40
C SER A 83 -3.80 -7.00 -28.96
N GLN A 84 -4.47 -7.58 -28.00
CA GLN A 84 -4.09 -7.44 -26.58
C GLN A 84 -2.81 -8.21 -26.24
N ARG A 85 -2.62 -9.42 -26.80
CA ARG A 85 -1.36 -10.18 -26.71
C ARG A 85 -0.21 -9.56 -27.50
N ARG A 86 -0.46 -8.94 -28.66
CA ARG A 86 0.56 -8.21 -29.42
C ARG A 86 1.05 -6.97 -28.69
N ASN A 87 0.17 -6.23 -28.01
CA ASN A 87 0.56 -5.07 -27.21
C ASN A 87 1.26 -5.49 -25.91
N ALA A 88 0.86 -6.60 -25.28
CA ALA A 88 1.53 -7.15 -24.10
C ALA A 88 2.97 -7.64 -24.43
N ASN A 89 3.18 -8.21 -25.62
CA ASN A 89 4.53 -8.65 -26.06
C ASN A 89 5.44 -7.49 -26.51
N LEU A 90 4.88 -6.29 -26.74
CA LEU A 90 5.68 -5.13 -27.18
C LEU A 90 6.22 -4.32 -25.99
N ARG A 91 5.62 -4.46 -24.81
CA ARG A 91 6.06 -3.80 -23.57
C ARG A 91 6.72 -4.81 -22.65
N GLY A 92 7.84 -4.41 -22.06
CA GLY A 92 8.48 -5.16 -20.99
C GLY A 92 7.61 -5.21 -19.73
N SER A 93 7.80 -6.22 -18.91
CA SER A 93 7.09 -6.36 -17.63
C SER A 93 7.56 -5.34 -16.61
N ASP A 94 6.65 -4.91 -15.76
CA ASP A 94 6.98 -4.05 -14.63
C ASP A 94 7.77 -4.84 -13.57
N ILE A 95 8.65 -4.15 -12.85
CA ILE A 95 9.42 -4.69 -11.72
C ILE A 95 8.86 -4.08 -10.45
N LYS A 96 8.65 -4.92 -9.41
CA LYS A 96 8.25 -4.46 -8.08
C LYS A 96 9.39 -4.68 -7.11
N ILE A 97 9.66 -3.68 -6.27
CA ILE A 97 10.68 -3.73 -5.22
C ILE A 97 10.05 -3.21 -3.93
N ASP A 98 10.18 -3.97 -2.86
CA ASP A 98 9.84 -3.52 -1.51
C ASP A 98 11.06 -2.80 -0.93
N LEU A 99 10.84 -1.57 -0.45
CA LEU A 99 11.86 -0.73 0.13
C LEU A 99 11.54 -0.47 1.59
N SER A 100 12.29 -1.12 2.48
CA SER A 100 12.19 -0.86 3.91
C SER A 100 12.88 0.45 4.28
N ILE A 101 12.16 1.27 5.04
CA ILE A 101 12.65 2.53 5.63
C ILE A 101 12.29 2.57 7.11
N THR A 102 13.05 3.36 7.89
CA THR A 102 12.76 3.55 9.30
C THR A 102 11.70 4.63 9.53
N VAL A 103 11.12 4.67 10.73
CA VAL A 103 10.23 5.77 11.17
C VAL A 103 10.90 7.13 11.03
N LYS A 104 12.20 7.22 11.33
CA LYS A 104 13.01 8.43 11.15
C LYS A 104 13.04 8.87 9.69
N ASP A 105 13.33 7.95 8.77
CA ASP A 105 13.38 8.23 7.34
C ASP A 105 12.02 8.71 6.81
N CYS A 106 10.94 8.10 7.33
CA CYS A 106 9.58 8.51 6.99
C CYS A 106 9.27 9.93 7.48
N VAL A 107 9.71 10.32 8.69
CA VAL A 107 9.46 11.68 9.22
C VAL A 107 10.26 12.74 8.47
N LEU A 108 11.53 12.48 8.21
CA LEU A 108 12.44 13.46 7.60
C LEU A 108 12.33 13.51 6.07
N GLY A 109 11.87 12.45 5.45
CA GLY A 109 12.05 12.20 4.03
C GLY A 109 13.44 11.67 3.73
N LEU A 110 13.62 11.02 2.62
CA LEU A 110 14.86 10.34 2.26
C LEU A 110 15.12 10.37 0.76
N ASP A 111 16.33 10.76 0.38
CA ASP A 111 16.87 10.49 -0.95
C ASP A 111 17.67 9.19 -0.91
N LYS A 112 17.20 8.15 -1.61
CA LYS A 112 17.82 6.83 -1.57
C LYS A 112 18.20 6.34 -2.96
N GLU A 113 19.42 5.80 -3.07
CA GLU A 113 19.84 5.07 -4.25
C GLU A 113 19.42 3.60 -4.13
N ILE A 114 18.68 3.11 -5.13
CA ILE A 114 18.24 1.72 -5.20
C ILE A 114 18.97 1.06 -6.36
N ARG A 115 19.58 -0.10 -6.08
CA ARG A 115 20.19 -0.98 -7.08
C ARG A 115 19.30 -2.17 -7.30
N TYR A 116 18.99 -2.45 -8.56
CA TYR A 116 18.13 -3.57 -8.92
C TYR A 116 18.52 -4.13 -10.27
N TYR A 117 18.07 -5.36 -10.55
CA TYR A 117 18.30 -6.01 -11.83
C TYR A 117 17.05 -5.89 -12.70
N ARG A 118 17.25 -5.54 -13.97
CA ARG A 118 16.22 -5.62 -15.01
C ARG A 118 16.70 -6.55 -16.13
N LYS A 119 15.76 -7.11 -16.88
CA LYS A 119 16.06 -7.94 -18.04
C LYS A 119 16.07 -7.12 -19.32
N ASP A 120 17.11 -7.31 -20.13
CA ASP A 120 17.17 -6.79 -21.49
C ASP A 120 16.26 -7.58 -22.45
N LEU A 121 16.26 -7.19 -23.75
CA LEU A 121 15.50 -7.89 -24.79
C LEU A 121 15.90 -9.36 -24.98
N GLN A 122 17.11 -9.72 -24.61
CA GLN A 122 17.65 -11.07 -24.71
C GLN A 122 17.43 -11.88 -23.42
N GLY A 123 16.80 -11.26 -22.41
CA GLY A 123 16.54 -11.88 -21.11
C GLY A 123 17.74 -11.87 -20.16
N ARG A 124 18.83 -11.15 -20.49
CA ARG A 124 20.01 -11.02 -19.64
C ARG A 124 19.75 -9.99 -18.55
N GLU A 125 20.27 -10.23 -17.36
CA GLU A 125 20.11 -9.32 -16.22
C GLU A 125 21.13 -8.18 -16.29
N GLU A 126 20.66 -6.96 -16.22
CA GLU A 126 21.44 -5.72 -16.21
C GLU A 126 21.22 -5.02 -14.86
N LEU A 127 22.33 -4.71 -14.15
CA LEU A 127 22.26 -3.93 -12.91
C LEU A 127 21.97 -2.46 -13.23
N ARG A 128 20.92 -1.92 -12.61
CA ARG A 128 20.55 -0.50 -12.68
C ARG A 128 20.57 0.14 -11.31
N THR A 129 20.93 1.42 -11.30
CA THR A 129 20.88 2.26 -10.10
C THR A 129 19.98 3.45 -10.39
N ILE A 130 19.06 3.72 -9.48
CA ILE A 130 18.17 4.88 -9.56
C ILE A 130 18.18 5.63 -8.23
N LYS A 131 17.96 6.94 -8.29
CA LYS A 131 17.71 7.78 -7.12
C LYS A 131 16.21 8.01 -6.99
N ILE A 132 15.69 7.75 -5.80
CA ILE A 132 14.28 7.99 -5.46
C ILE A 132 14.25 8.99 -4.32
N ASN A 133 13.45 10.04 -4.49
CA ASN A 133 13.11 10.96 -3.43
C ASN A 133 11.82 10.48 -2.75
N ILE A 134 11.91 10.15 -1.48
CA ILE A 134 10.77 9.76 -0.64
C ILE A 134 10.39 11.00 0.18
N PRO A 135 9.16 11.52 0.00
CA PRO A 135 8.74 12.70 0.73
C PRO A 135 8.59 12.38 2.23
N SER A 136 8.68 13.42 3.06
CA SER A 136 8.39 13.31 4.48
C SER A 136 6.93 12.93 4.72
N ASN A 137 6.68 12.22 5.83
CA ASN A 137 5.36 11.72 6.24
C ASN A 137 4.68 10.82 5.20
N CYS A 138 5.47 9.98 4.52
CA CYS A 138 4.92 8.95 3.64
C CYS A 138 4.17 7.88 4.44
N ASP A 139 3.19 7.23 3.79
CA ASP A 139 2.45 6.13 4.41
C ASP A 139 3.08 4.77 4.06
N ASP A 140 2.85 3.81 4.96
CA ASP A 140 3.18 2.42 4.69
C ASP A 140 2.38 1.92 3.48
N GLY A 141 3.04 1.17 2.59
CA GLY A 141 2.44 0.73 1.33
C GLY A 141 2.40 1.79 0.22
N ASN A 142 2.93 3.01 0.43
CA ASN A 142 3.03 4.00 -0.64
C ASN A 142 3.84 3.48 -1.82
N MET A 143 3.33 3.69 -3.02
CA MET A 143 3.92 3.21 -4.27
C MET A 143 4.50 4.35 -5.09
N PHE A 144 5.79 4.25 -5.42
CA PHE A 144 6.48 5.16 -6.32
C PHE A 144 6.73 4.47 -7.67
N ARG A 145 6.22 5.06 -8.74
CA ARG A 145 6.37 4.53 -10.10
C ARG A 145 7.45 5.29 -10.84
N VAL A 146 8.49 4.56 -11.24
CA VAL A 146 9.55 5.07 -12.11
C VAL A 146 9.31 4.56 -13.53
N ARG A 147 8.88 5.45 -14.40
CA ARG A 147 8.57 5.11 -15.80
C ARG A 147 9.81 4.62 -16.53
N GLY A 148 9.65 3.51 -17.27
CA GLY A 148 10.74 2.91 -18.03
C GLY A 148 11.82 2.25 -17.20
N GLY A 149 11.61 2.06 -15.88
CA GLY A 149 12.54 1.38 -14.97
C GLY A 149 12.38 -0.14 -14.93
N GLY A 150 11.38 -0.71 -15.58
CA GLY A 150 11.13 -2.16 -15.62
C GLY A 150 11.96 -2.89 -16.68
N ASN A 151 11.56 -4.12 -17.00
CA ASN A 151 12.21 -4.94 -18.02
C ASN A 151 12.04 -4.36 -19.41
N GLU A 152 13.02 -4.59 -20.29
CA GLU A 152 12.94 -4.14 -21.68
C GLU A 152 11.91 -4.96 -22.45
N GLY A 153 11.10 -4.30 -23.24
CA GLY A 153 10.21 -4.89 -24.22
C GLY A 153 10.62 -4.46 -25.64
N GLN A 154 10.05 -5.12 -26.65
CA GLN A 154 10.42 -4.85 -28.06
C GLN A 154 10.17 -3.40 -28.49
N ARG A 155 9.23 -2.70 -27.88
CA ARG A 155 8.85 -1.33 -28.24
C ARG A 155 8.82 -0.38 -27.05
N PHE A 156 8.47 -0.86 -25.89
CA PHE A 156 8.37 -0.08 -24.66
C PHE A 156 8.93 -0.87 -23.47
N THR A 157 9.65 -0.18 -22.63
CA THR A 157 10.11 -0.72 -21.34
C THR A 157 8.97 -0.73 -20.33
N GLY A 158 8.94 -1.71 -19.42
CA GLY A 158 8.06 -1.69 -18.27
C GLY A 158 8.43 -0.61 -17.28
N ASP A 159 7.71 -0.50 -16.18
CA ASP A 159 7.97 0.46 -15.12
C ASP A 159 8.56 -0.25 -13.89
N LEU A 160 9.29 0.51 -13.08
CA LEU A 160 9.68 0.08 -11.75
C LEU A 160 8.68 0.65 -10.74
N ILE A 161 8.12 -0.23 -9.92
CA ILE A 161 7.21 0.11 -8.83
C ILE A 161 7.95 -0.16 -7.54
N VAL A 162 8.21 0.89 -6.77
CA VAL A 162 8.82 0.79 -5.45
C VAL A 162 7.74 0.95 -4.40
N ILE A 163 7.59 -0.05 -3.56
CA ILE A 163 6.60 -0.10 -2.48
C ILE A 163 7.34 0.18 -1.17
N ILE A 164 6.88 1.19 -0.43
CA ILE A 164 7.48 1.55 0.85
C ILE A 164 6.95 0.64 1.95
N SER A 165 7.85 0.09 2.75
CA SER A 165 7.55 -0.62 3.99
C SER A 165 8.23 0.10 5.15
N ILE A 166 7.44 0.57 6.14
CA ILE A 166 7.96 1.29 7.30
C ILE A 166 8.19 0.30 8.42
N GLU A 167 9.46 0.08 8.75
CA GLU A 167 9.86 -0.89 9.77
C GLU A 167 10.17 -0.20 11.10
N SER A 168 9.83 -0.89 12.19
CA SER A 168 10.26 -0.51 13.54
C SER A 168 11.74 -0.78 13.72
N ASP A 169 12.46 0.16 14.32
CA ASP A 169 13.85 -0.01 14.75
C ASP A 169 13.99 -0.54 16.20
N GLY A 170 12.85 -0.94 16.80
CA GLY A 170 12.76 -1.38 18.19
C GLY A 170 12.64 -0.23 19.20
N VAL A 171 12.84 1.01 18.77
CA VAL A 171 12.69 2.24 19.58
C VAL A 171 11.46 3.03 19.09
N TYR A 172 11.33 3.18 17.78
CA TYR A 172 10.20 3.85 17.15
C TYR A 172 9.41 2.89 16.28
N GLU A 173 8.09 3.02 16.35
CA GLU A 173 7.12 2.26 15.55
C GLU A 173 6.04 3.20 15.03
N LYS A 174 5.61 3.04 13.78
CA LYS A 174 4.48 3.76 13.18
C LYS A 174 3.20 2.93 13.39
N TYR A 175 2.16 3.56 13.94
CA TYR A 175 0.85 2.96 14.06
C TYR A 175 -0.22 3.91 13.52
N GLY A 176 -0.62 3.71 12.27
CA GLY A 176 -1.44 4.70 11.57
C GLY A 176 -0.75 6.07 11.51
N ASN A 177 -1.37 7.10 12.08
CA ASN A 177 -0.79 8.45 12.19
C ASN A 177 -0.01 8.66 13.49
N ASP A 178 -0.01 7.68 14.39
CA ASP A 178 0.65 7.80 15.68
C ASP A 178 2.09 7.29 15.62
N ILE A 179 2.92 7.82 16.53
CA ILE A 179 4.28 7.34 16.79
C ILE A 179 4.28 6.63 18.13
N ILE A 180 4.76 5.41 18.17
CA ILE A 180 5.04 4.68 19.40
C ILE A 180 6.55 4.77 19.65
N TYR A 181 6.94 5.33 20.80
CA TYR A 181 8.31 5.40 21.26
C TYR A 181 8.51 4.51 22.46
N THR A 182 9.43 3.55 22.38
CA THR A 182 9.76 2.65 23.50
C THR A 182 10.95 3.20 24.25
N HIS A 183 10.72 3.68 25.49
CA HIS A 183 11.74 4.18 26.39
C HIS A 183 12.20 3.09 27.35
N SER A 184 13.52 2.86 27.39
CA SER A 184 14.13 1.96 28.37
C SER A 184 14.30 2.69 29.69
N ILE A 185 13.73 2.17 30.78
CA ILE A 185 13.73 2.78 32.09
C ILE A 185 14.22 1.78 33.14
N ASN A 186 14.94 2.24 34.16
CA ASN A 186 15.32 1.38 35.27
C ASN A 186 14.18 1.27 36.30
N PRO A 187 14.15 0.22 37.15
CA PRO A 187 13.08 0.00 38.13
C PRO A 187 12.94 1.14 39.14
N ILE A 188 14.02 1.83 39.50
CA ILE A 188 13.97 2.91 40.49
C ILE A 188 13.26 4.14 39.92
N ASP A 189 13.54 4.48 38.63
CA ASP A 189 12.88 5.60 37.94
C ASP A 189 11.38 5.31 37.70
N VAL A 190 10.99 4.03 37.57
CA VAL A 190 9.56 3.63 37.54
C VAL A 190 8.85 4.03 38.82
N LEU A 191 9.52 3.86 39.98
CA LEU A 191 8.94 4.16 41.29
C LEU A 191 8.97 5.66 41.60
N LEU A 192 10.10 6.31 41.32
CA LEU A 192 10.31 7.71 41.69
C LEU A 192 9.77 8.70 40.68
N GLY A 193 9.54 8.27 39.46
CA GLY A 193 9.29 9.13 38.30
C GLY A 193 10.59 9.75 37.78
N THR A 194 10.62 10.09 36.53
CA THR A 194 11.79 10.69 35.85
C THR A 194 11.39 11.60 34.70
N GLU A 195 12.31 12.49 34.30
CA GLU A 195 12.16 13.25 33.06
C GLU A 195 12.63 12.39 31.87
N VAL A 196 11.72 12.13 30.94
CA VAL A 196 12.02 11.41 29.70
C VAL A 196 12.19 12.40 28.56
N ILE A 197 13.33 12.35 27.88
CA ILE A 197 13.60 13.15 26.68
C ILE A 197 13.35 12.27 25.46
N VAL A 198 12.37 12.64 24.64
CA VAL A 198 12.06 11.95 23.38
C VAL A 198 12.58 12.80 22.23
N ASP A 199 13.40 12.21 21.37
CA ASP A 199 13.86 12.83 20.13
C ASP A 199 12.88 12.46 18.99
N LEU A 200 12.14 13.45 18.51
CA LEU A 200 11.20 13.28 17.38
C LEU A 200 11.86 13.62 16.04
N PHE A 201 13.19 13.51 15.97
CA PHE A 201 14.04 13.76 14.80
C PHE A 201 14.10 15.22 14.35
N THR A 202 13.00 15.96 14.44
CA THR A 202 12.93 17.40 14.14
C THR A 202 12.95 18.26 15.41
N THR A 203 12.45 17.71 16.52
CA THR A 203 12.34 18.39 17.81
C THR A 203 12.54 17.42 18.96
N LYS A 204 13.06 17.92 20.09
CA LYS A 204 13.13 17.13 21.34
C LYS A 204 12.02 17.60 22.27
N ILE A 205 11.32 16.67 22.87
CA ILE A 205 10.32 16.96 23.87
C ILE A 205 10.72 16.36 25.21
N LYS A 206 10.33 17.03 26.30
CA LYS A 206 10.52 16.56 27.66
C LYS A 206 9.16 16.17 28.23
N VAL A 207 9.08 14.98 28.79
CA VAL A 207 7.89 14.42 29.39
C VAL A 207 8.22 13.88 30.76
N ASN A 208 7.54 14.33 31.80
CA ASN A 208 7.72 13.78 33.15
C ASN A 208 6.88 12.52 33.30
N SER A 209 7.50 11.41 33.65
CA SER A 209 6.78 10.22 34.07
C SER A 209 6.23 10.41 35.49
N PRO A 210 5.01 9.92 35.77
CA PRO A 210 4.50 9.92 37.14
C PRO A 210 5.30 8.98 38.05
N THR A 211 5.22 9.21 39.34
CA THR A 211 5.67 8.23 40.35
C THR A 211 4.82 6.97 40.28
N CYS A 212 5.39 5.83 40.60
CA CYS A 212 4.73 4.51 40.53
C CYS A 212 4.13 4.26 39.14
N LEU A 213 4.89 4.61 38.09
CA LEU A 213 4.52 4.40 36.69
C LEU A 213 4.14 2.93 36.44
N GLN A 214 3.01 2.72 35.76
CA GLN A 214 2.63 1.39 35.28
C GLN A 214 3.21 1.20 33.87
N PRO A 215 4.18 0.29 33.67
CA PRO A 215 4.88 0.15 32.39
C PRO A 215 3.99 -0.27 31.20
N ASP A 216 2.84 -0.89 31.47
CA ASP A 216 1.81 -1.29 30.50
C ASP A 216 0.91 -0.14 30.05
N GLN A 217 0.95 1.01 30.75
CA GLN A 217 0.18 2.20 30.43
C GLN A 217 1.05 3.25 29.73
N PRO A 218 0.88 3.44 28.39
CA PRO A 218 1.67 4.42 27.66
C PRO A 218 1.25 5.85 28.01
N ILE A 219 2.24 6.76 28.05
CA ILE A 219 1.99 8.20 28.16
C ILE A 219 1.67 8.75 26.78
N ARG A 220 0.50 9.36 26.61
CA ARG A 220 0.07 10.01 25.36
C ARG A 220 0.47 11.47 25.35
N VAL A 221 1.17 11.90 24.30
CA VAL A 221 1.50 13.30 24.03
C VAL A 221 0.77 13.71 22.74
N ARG A 222 -0.26 14.55 22.91
CA ARG A 222 -1.15 14.93 21.80
C ARG A 222 -0.43 15.75 20.74
N GLY A 223 -0.76 15.48 19.46
CA GLY A 223 -0.26 16.22 18.32
C GLY A 223 1.25 16.10 18.12
N LYS A 224 1.85 14.97 18.50
CA LYS A 224 3.29 14.69 18.32
C LYS A 224 3.55 13.44 17.47
N GLY A 225 2.54 12.95 16.77
CA GLY A 225 2.63 11.91 15.74
C GLY A 225 2.88 12.49 14.35
N PHE A 226 2.64 11.67 13.33
CA PHE A 226 2.78 12.05 11.92
C PHE A 226 1.73 13.08 11.51
N MET A 227 2.16 14.03 10.66
CA MET A 227 1.24 14.93 9.96
C MET A 227 0.78 14.26 8.67
N THR A 228 -0.51 14.02 8.53
CA THR A 228 -1.12 13.48 7.32
C THR A 228 -2.22 14.40 6.81
N SER A 229 -2.77 14.11 5.61
CA SER A 229 -3.94 14.83 5.08
C SER A 229 -5.19 14.73 5.96
N TYR A 230 -5.24 13.72 6.84
CA TYR A 230 -6.36 13.49 7.77
C TYR A 230 -6.16 14.14 9.14
N GLY A 231 -5.02 14.80 9.37
CA GLY A 231 -4.66 15.46 10.61
C GLY A 231 -3.34 14.97 11.21
N GLN A 232 -3.03 15.49 12.39
CA GLN A 232 -1.82 15.13 13.13
C GLN A 232 -2.14 14.03 14.14
N GLY A 233 -1.33 12.96 14.15
CA GLY A 233 -1.40 11.90 15.13
C GLY A 233 -0.75 12.28 16.46
N ASP A 234 -0.70 11.34 17.38
CA ASP A 234 -0.15 11.49 18.71
C ASP A 234 1.12 10.65 18.90
N LEU A 235 1.89 10.98 19.93
CA LEU A 235 3.00 10.16 20.38
C LEU A 235 2.57 9.36 21.62
N TYR A 236 2.85 8.07 21.60
CA TYR A 236 2.70 7.17 22.73
C TYR A 236 4.06 6.72 23.24
N ILE A 237 4.38 7.05 24.49
CA ILE A 237 5.63 6.63 25.14
C ILE A 237 5.33 5.34 25.93
N LYS A 238 5.86 4.23 25.45
CA LYS A 238 5.84 2.93 26.13
C LYS A 238 7.11 2.78 26.96
N PHE A 239 7.01 2.12 28.09
CA PHE A 239 8.16 1.91 28.97
C PHE A 239 8.57 0.43 28.99
N LYS A 240 9.85 0.21 28.74
CA LYS A 240 10.46 -1.10 28.87
C LYS A 240 11.40 -1.10 30.07
N VAL A 241 11.02 -1.77 31.15
CA VAL A 241 11.84 -1.85 32.34
C VAL A 241 13.05 -2.73 32.07
N ILE A 242 14.24 -2.18 32.34
CA ILE A 242 15.50 -2.90 32.23
C ILE A 242 16.16 -2.94 33.61
N SER A 243 16.26 -4.15 34.15
CA SER A 243 16.98 -4.39 35.42
C SER A 243 18.50 -4.33 35.22
N PRO A 244 19.24 -3.83 36.20
CA PRO A 244 20.71 -3.86 36.18
C PRO A 244 21.21 -5.30 36.16
N LYS A 245 22.35 -5.55 35.49
CA LYS A 245 22.94 -6.90 35.41
C LYS A 245 23.53 -7.38 36.74
N GLN A 246 23.99 -6.46 37.59
CA GLN A 246 24.58 -6.75 38.89
C GLN A 246 24.18 -5.62 39.84
N LEU A 247 24.11 -5.95 41.13
CA LEU A 247 23.90 -5.04 42.24
C LEU A 247 25.09 -5.13 43.19
N THR A 248 25.45 -4.01 43.82
CA THR A 248 26.39 -3.96 44.91
C THR A 248 25.74 -4.42 46.23
N ASP A 249 26.55 -4.83 47.20
CA ASP A 249 26.04 -5.23 48.53
C ASP A 249 25.20 -4.13 49.20
N THR A 250 25.58 -2.88 48.97
CA THR A 250 24.86 -1.71 49.50
C THR A 250 23.51 -1.55 48.86
N GLU A 251 23.40 -1.70 47.53
CA GLU A 251 22.13 -1.64 46.81
C GLU A 251 21.18 -2.79 47.20
N ILE A 252 21.73 -4.00 47.36
CA ILE A 252 20.95 -5.15 47.84
C ILE A 252 20.33 -4.85 49.19
N ARG A 253 21.15 -4.36 50.15
CA ARG A 253 20.66 -4.03 51.47
C ARG A 253 19.56 -2.96 51.47
N LEU A 254 19.73 -1.89 50.67
CA LEU A 254 18.71 -0.82 50.53
C LEU A 254 17.42 -1.33 49.93
N LEU A 255 17.50 -2.19 48.91
CA LEU A 255 16.31 -2.82 48.31
C LEU A 255 15.62 -3.79 49.26
N GLU A 256 16.36 -4.53 50.12
CA GLU A 256 15.80 -5.39 51.12
C GLU A 256 15.09 -4.58 52.23
N GLU A 257 15.63 -3.43 52.60
CA GLU A 257 14.96 -2.51 53.53
C GLU A 257 13.67 -1.97 52.92
N LEU A 258 13.72 -1.52 51.66
CA LEU A 258 12.54 -1.02 50.95
C LEU A 258 11.46 -2.08 50.84
N LYS A 259 11.82 -3.34 50.59
CA LYS A 259 10.88 -4.49 50.52
C LYS A 259 10.08 -4.71 51.78
N LYS A 260 10.62 -4.29 52.95
CA LYS A 260 9.93 -4.41 54.24
C LYS A 260 8.84 -3.33 54.48
N GLY A 261 8.81 -2.32 53.60
CA GLY A 261 7.81 -1.26 53.65
C GLY A 261 6.41 -1.77 53.33
N ASP A 262 5.38 -1.16 53.96
CA ASP A 262 3.99 -1.60 53.85
C ASP A 262 3.43 -1.63 52.42
N ASN A 263 3.94 -0.79 51.54
CA ASN A 263 3.48 -0.70 50.14
C ASN A 263 4.04 -1.81 49.24
N PHE A 264 4.99 -2.63 49.71
CA PHE A 264 5.64 -3.70 48.94
C PHE A 264 5.31 -5.10 49.45
N ASN A 265 4.50 -5.21 50.46
CA ASN A 265 4.01 -6.49 51.03
C ASN A 265 2.70 -6.88 50.35
N HIS A 266 2.76 -7.62 49.25
CA HIS A 266 1.62 -8.25 48.57
C HIS A 266 1.66 -9.75 48.72
#